data_2873505fb16ecf49ac382225edad10dd
#
_entry.id   2873505fb16ecf49ac382225edad10dd
#
_cell.length_a   1.000
_cell.length_b   1.000
_cell.length_c   1.000
_cell.angle_alpha   90.00
_cell.angle_beta   90.00
_cell.angle_gamma   90.00
#
_symmetry.space_group_name_H-M   'P 1'
#
loop_
_entity.id
_entity.type
_entity.pdbx_description
1 polymer ?
#
loop_
_entity_poly.entity_id
_entity_poly.type
_entity_poly.pdbx_seq_one_letter_code
_entity_poly.pdbx_strand_id
1 'polypeptide(L)'
;MTDEQILPTPADALLHRARMSAFSNEIVWRLQDDRLLWRDVKTGENGAVSLEDVSEAQIMLEPALRGSAQRICRLRTRAGVIHAIAAVHRAGLLAREDRSESWRPFVRATLERVRAANPQARLRHGMGALGFALALNALALLLIGFAYAVQAYGEALFTPRVMAGLALIAFGAPNLVVWLRENRPGRPWDALL
;
A
#
# COMPACT_ATOMS: atom_id res chain seq x y z
N MET A 1 19.18 4.44 26.15
CA MET A 1 18.59 5.72 25.71
C MET A 1 17.14 5.42 25.40
N THR A 2 16.25 5.82 26.28
CA THR A 2 14.82 5.50 26.26
C THR A 2 14.12 6.28 25.14
N ASP A 3 13.29 5.58 24.37
CA ASP A 3 12.52 6.04 23.19
C ASP A 3 11.52 7.21 23.45
N GLU A 4 11.49 7.72 24.67
CA GLU A 4 10.44 8.63 25.14
C GLU A 4 10.69 10.13 24.93
N GLN A 5 11.88 10.50 24.45
CA GLN A 5 12.24 11.92 24.26
C GLN A 5 12.00 12.48 22.85
N ILE A 6 11.24 11.78 22.02
CA ILE A 6 11.31 12.06 20.59
C ILE A 6 10.43 13.20 20.13
N LEU A 7 9.33 13.50 20.80
CA LEU A 7 8.50 14.71 20.56
C LEU A 7 7.52 14.86 21.74
N PRO A 8 7.39 16.04 22.38
CA PRO A 8 6.35 16.26 23.35
C PRO A 8 5.00 15.96 22.68
N THR A 9 4.26 14.99 23.24
CA THR A 9 2.98 14.54 22.70
C THR A 9 1.89 15.46 23.24
N PRO A 10 1.29 16.34 22.42
CA PRO A 10 -0.02 16.87 22.76
C PRO A 10 -0.99 15.70 22.86
N ALA A 11 -1.91 15.73 23.82
CA ALA A 11 -2.84 14.63 24.10
C ALA A 11 -3.70 14.18 22.90
N ASP A 12 -3.78 14.98 21.84
CA ASP A 12 -4.62 14.75 20.65
C ASP A 12 -3.83 14.36 19.36
N ALA A 13 -2.52 14.11 19.47
CA ALA A 13 -1.75 13.76 18.28
C ALA A 13 -1.92 12.30 17.90
N LEU A 14 -2.51 12.04 16.73
CA LEU A 14 -2.54 10.72 16.14
C LEU A 14 -1.14 10.33 15.66
N LEU A 15 -0.72 9.12 16.03
CA LEU A 15 0.61 8.60 15.74
C LEU A 15 0.51 7.25 15.05
N HIS A 16 1.34 7.06 14.03
CA HIS A 16 1.50 5.76 13.35
C HIS A 16 2.96 5.48 13.05
N ARG A 17 3.39 4.23 13.24
CA ARG A 17 4.76 3.76 12.97
C ARG A 17 4.70 2.61 11.99
N ALA A 18 5.48 2.69 10.91
CA ALA A 18 5.55 1.61 9.95
C ALA A 18 6.91 1.52 9.27
N ARG A 19 7.25 0.31 8.85
CA ARG A 19 8.38 -0.02 8.00
C ARG A 19 7.84 -0.73 6.77
N MET A 20 7.93 -0.10 5.61
CA MET A 20 7.30 -0.61 4.38
C MET A 20 7.95 -1.87 3.82
N SER A 21 9.27 -1.98 3.91
CA SER A 21 10.03 -3.12 3.41
C SER A 21 11.13 -3.54 4.38
N ALA A 22 11.69 -4.72 4.20
CA ALA A 22 12.82 -5.18 5.01
C ALA A 22 14.08 -4.29 4.84
N PHE A 23 14.16 -3.55 3.73
CA PHE A 23 15.30 -2.70 3.39
C PHE A 23 15.03 -1.19 3.63
N SER A 24 13.78 -0.80 3.90
CA SER A 24 13.46 0.59 4.26
C SER A 24 13.67 0.82 5.75
N ASN A 25 13.82 2.09 6.12
CA ASN A 25 13.83 2.47 7.51
C ASN A 25 12.40 2.51 8.09
N GLU A 26 12.31 2.47 9.40
CA GLU A 26 11.07 2.70 10.12
C GLU A 26 10.77 4.19 10.15
N ILE A 27 9.56 4.57 9.74
CA ILE A 27 9.08 5.95 9.78
C ILE A 27 8.00 6.07 10.85
N VAL A 28 8.15 7.09 11.69
CA VAL A 28 7.10 7.53 12.63
C VAL A 28 6.37 8.70 11.99
N TRP A 29 5.08 8.54 11.84
CA TRP A 29 4.18 9.55 11.32
C TRP A 29 3.38 10.16 12.48
N ARG A 30 3.21 11.48 12.46
CA ARG A 30 2.41 12.21 13.43
C ARG A 30 1.56 13.22 12.71
N LEU A 31 0.26 13.15 12.96
CA LEU A 31 -0.70 14.13 12.46
C LEU A 31 -0.90 15.23 13.50
N GLN A 32 -0.51 16.43 13.18
CA GLN A 32 -0.64 17.60 14.04
C GLN A 32 -1.25 18.74 13.24
N ASP A 33 -2.39 19.26 13.71
CA ASP A 33 -3.12 20.36 13.08
C ASP A 33 -3.28 20.18 11.56
N ASP A 34 -2.65 21.03 10.77
CA ASP A 34 -2.66 21.07 9.32
C ASP A 34 -1.42 20.40 8.67
N ARG A 35 -0.61 19.70 9.46
CA ARG A 35 0.67 19.12 9.04
C ARG A 35 0.76 17.64 9.34
N LEU A 36 1.38 16.93 8.42
CA LEU A 36 1.82 15.56 8.62
C LEU A 36 3.32 15.57 8.86
N LEU A 37 3.73 15.34 10.09
CA LEU A 37 5.13 15.24 10.49
C LEU A 37 5.60 13.80 10.29
N TRP A 38 6.86 13.64 9.89
CA TRP A 38 7.50 12.33 9.79
C TRP A 38 8.91 12.34 10.33
N ARG A 39 9.36 11.22 10.85
CA ARG A 39 10.73 11.01 11.32
C ARG A 39 11.20 9.61 10.96
N ASP A 40 12.36 9.53 10.36
CA ASP A 40 13.11 8.29 10.17
C ASP A 40 13.79 7.92 11.49
N VAL A 41 13.46 6.73 12.00
CA VAL A 41 13.98 6.27 13.31
C VAL A 41 15.48 5.99 13.26
N LYS A 42 15.99 5.54 12.09
CA LYS A 42 17.38 5.12 11.94
C LYS A 42 18.32 6.30 11.67
N THR A 43 17.93 7.18 10.75
CA THR A 43 18.78 8.32 10.35
C THR A 43 18.57 9.55 11.22
N GLY A 44 17.44 9.65 11.90
CA GLY A 44 17.01 10.83 12.66
C GLY A 44 16.49 11.96 11.78
N GLU A 45 16.49 11.77 10.46
CA GLU A 45 15.90 12.73 9.53
C GLU A 45 14.41 12.92 9.83
N ASN A 46 13.95 14.14 9.71
CA ASN A 46 12.55 14.49 9.93
C ASN A 46 12.08 15.52 8.92
N GLY A 47 10.78 15.65 8.80
CA GLY A 47 10.19 16.64 7.92
C GLY A 47 8.71 16.82 8.20
N ALA A 48 8.13 17.79 7.51
CA ALA A 48 6.73 18.11 7.58
C ALA A 48 6.14 18.24 6.18
N VAL A 49 4.91 17.77 6.01
CA VAL A 49 4.11 17.94 4.81
C VAL A 49 2.91 18.79 5.20
N SER A 50 2.74 19.96 4.57
CA SER A 50 1.50 20.73 4.72
C SER A 50 0.36 19.97 4.02
N LEU A 51 -0.77 19.80 4.70
CA LEU A 51 -1.91 19.06 4.14
C LEU A 51 -2.58 19.84 2.99
N GLU A 52 -2.44 21.17 2.95
CA GLU A 52 -2.89 21.98 1.82
C GLU A 52 -2.09 21.72 0.53
N ASP A 53 -0.82 21.29 0.66
CA ASP A 53 0.04 20.96 -0.47
C ASP A 53 -0.21 19.56 -1.04
N VAL A 54 -1.02 18.74 -0.38
CA VAL A 54 -1.37 17.41 -0.88
C VAL A 54 -2.32 17.57 -2.07
N SER A 55 -1.86 17.24 -3.27
CA SER A 55 -2.65 17.29 -4.50
C SER A 55 -3.43 16.01 -4.77
N GLU A 56 -2.92 14.87 -4.31
CA GLU A 56 -3.56 13.57 -4.47
C GLU A 56 -3.28 12.69 -3.27
N ALA A 57 -4.30 11.99 -2.81
CA ALA A 57 -4.17 10.92 -1.83
C ALA A 57 -4.82 9.65 -2.37
N GLN A 58 -4.10 8.53 -2.30
CA GLN A 58 -4.52 7.26 -2.85
C GLN A 58 -4.38 6.16 -1.79
N ILE A 59 -5.48 5.46 -1.53
CA ILE A 59 -5.46 4.23 -0.73
C ILE A 59 -5.49 3.05 -1.69
N MET A 60 -4.54 2.14 -1.53
CA MET A 60 -4.45 0.95 -2.38
C MET A 60 -3.99 -0.27 -1.60
N LEU A 61 -4.31 -1.44 -2.13
CA LEU A 61 -3.78 -2.71 -1.69
C LEU A 61 -2.55 -3.03 -2.53
N GLU A 62 -1.38 -3.14 -1.91
CA GLU A 62 -0.19 -3.62 -2.61
C GLU A 62 -0.08 -5.14 -2.50
N PRO A 63 0.24 -5.83 -3.61
CA PRO A 63 0.45 -7.26 -3.56
C PRO A 63 1.71 -7.56 -2.73
N ALA A 64 1.66 -8.60 -1.94
CA ALA A 64 2.83 -9.12 -1.27
C ALA A 64 3.21 -10.45 -1.92
N LEU A 65 4.50 -10.63 -2.23
CA LEU A 65 5.03 -11.87 -2.79
C LEU A 65 4.81 -13.08 -1.85
N ARG A 66 4.73 -12.81 -0.54
CA ARG A 66 4.39 -13.81 0.48
C ARG A 66 3.49 -13.17 1.54
N GLY A 67 2.36 -13.80 1.81
CA GLY A 67 1.39 -13.36 2.81
C GLY A 67 0.29 -12.47 2.26
N SER A 68 -0.53 -11.91 3.16
CA SER A 68 -1.64 -11.03 2.80
C SER A 68 -1.14 -9.72 2.19
N ALA A 69 -1.86 -9.23 1.20
CA ALA A 69 -1.62 -7.91 0.62
C ALA A 69 -1.66 -6.81 1.71
N GLN A 70 -0.86 -5.78 1.54
CA GLN A 70 -0.78 -4.68 2.51
C GLN A 70 -1.51 -3.44 2.03
N ARG A 71 -2.22 -2.78 2.94
CA ARG A 71 -2.83 -1.48 2.66
C ARG A 71 -1.78 -0.38 2.77
N ILE A 72 -1.80 0.53 1.80
CA ILE A 72 -0.91 1.69 1.77
C ILE A 72 -1.73 2.92 1.41
N CYS A 73 -1.49 4.01 2.13
CA CYS A 73 -1.93 5.34 1.76
C CYS A 73 -0.74 6.10 1.15
N ARG A 74 -0.88 6.57 -0.07
CA ARG A 74 0.11 7.42 -0.76
C ARG A 74 -0.41 8.83 -0.83
N LEU A 75 0.36 9.77 -0.33
CA LEU A 75 0.11 11.20 -0.40
C LEU A 75 1.09 11.80 -1.39
N ARG A 76 0.57 12.45 -2.44
CA ARG A 76 1.39 13.18 -3.41
C ARG A 76 1.22 14.67 -3.19
N THR A 77 2.32 15.37 -3.00
CA THR A 77 2.32 16.84 -2.89
C THR A 77 2.29 17.49 -4.28
N ARG A 78 1.99 18.80 -4.33
CA ARG A 78 2.06 19.60 -5.56
C ARG A 78 3.48 19.62 -6.15
N ALA A 79 4.50 19.53 -5.31
CA ALA A 79 5.90 19.40 -5.74
C ALA A 79 6.24 18.00 -6.31
N GLY A 80 5.30 17.06 -6.35
CA GLY A 80 5.50 15.71 -6.88
C GLY A 80 6.11 14.72 -5.89
N VAL A 81 6.42 15.13 -4.66
CA VAL A 81 6.94 14.23 -3.62
C VAL A 81 5.84 13.27 -3.19
N ILE A 82 6.19 11.99 -3.04
CA ILE A 82 5.25 10.93 -2.63
C ILE A 82 5.65 10.43 -1.25
N HIS A 83 4.72 10.51 -0.32
CA HIS A 83 4.83 9.92 1.01
C HIS A 83 3.91 8.70 1.10
N ALA A 84 4.43 7.59 1.61
CA ALA A 84 3.68 6.34 1.71
C ALA A 84 3.57 5.88 3.15
N ILE A 85 2.34 5.62 3.60
CA ILE A 85 2.00 5.21 4.96
C ILE A 85 1.42 3.80 4.88
N ALA A 86 2.18 2.81 5.34
CA ALA A 86 1.80 1.41 5.24
C ALA A 86 1.08 0.92 6.50
N ALA A 87 0.09 0.04 6.31
CA ALA A 87 -0.61 -0.63 7.41
C ALA A 87 0.18 -1.81 8.01
N VAL A 88 1.36 -2.08 7.49
CA VAL A 88 2.20 -3.22 7.92
C VAL A 88 3.57 -2.72 8.32
N HIS A 89 4.08 -3.24 9.43
CA HIS A 89 5.45 -3.08 9.86
C HIS A 89 6.25 -4.34 9.51
N ARG A 90 7.34 -4.19 8.77
CA ARG A 90 8.24 -5.29 8.43
C ARG A 90 9.41 -5.33 9.40
N ALA A 91 9.34 -6.24 10.36
CA ALA A 91 10.42 -6.47 11.33
C ALA A 91 11.64 -7.17 10.70
N GLY A 92 11.49 -7.80 9.51
CA GLY A 92 12.54 -8.50 8.78
C GLY A 92 12.07 -8.94 7.39
N LEU A 93 12.84 -9.80 6.71
CA LEU A 93 12.50 -10.31 5.38
C LEU A 93 11.19 -11.09 5.36
N LEU A 94 10.91 -11.87 6.39
CA LEU A 94 9.72 -12.71 6.49
C LEU A 94 8.78 -12.28 7.62
N ALA A 95 9.29 -11.56 8.62
CA ALA A 95 8.51 -11.12 9.76
C ALA A 95 7.68 -9.88 9.42
N ARG A 96 6.38 -9.98 9.65
CA ARG A 96 5.38 -8.91 9.43
C ARG A 96 4.52 -8.77 10.66
N GLU A 97 4.24 -7.52 10.98
CA GLU A 97 3.30 -7.13 12.02
C GLU A 97 2.18 -6.31 11.37
N ASP A 98 0.94 -6.72 11.59
CA ASP A 98 -0.22 -5.95 11.14
C ASP A 98 -0.44 -4.77 12.07
N ARG A 99 -0.44 -3.57 11.50
CA ARG A 99 -0.68 -2.30 12.20
C ARG A 99 -1.94 -1.60 11.71
N SER A 100 -2.87 -2.36 11.15
CA SER A 100 -4.13 -1.85 10.64
C SER A 100 -4.96 -1.12 11.69
N GLU A 101 -4.86 -1.51 12.96
CA GLU A 101 -5.58 -0.86 14.06
C GLU A 101 -5.17 0.59 14.27
N SER A 102 -3.86 0.90 14.24
CA SER A 102 -3.37 2.28 14.34
C SER A 102 -3.42 3.00 13.00
N TRP A 103 -3.25 2.27 11.89
CA TRP A 103 -3.24 2.82 10.54
C TRP A 103 -4.59 3.40 10.12
N ARG A 104 -5.69 2.66 10.35
CA ARG A 104 -7.03 3.08 9.91
C ARG A 104 -7.45 4.44 10.48
N PRO A 105 -7.47 4.64 11.81
CA PRO A 105 -7.86 5.93 12.36
C PRO A 105 -6.90 7.05 11.96
N PHE A 106 -5.60 6.75 11.87
CA PHE A 106 -4.58 7.70 11.47
C PHE A 106 -4.81 8.18 10.03
N VAL A 107 -4.95 7.26 9.07
CA VAL A 107 -5.16 7.62 7.66
C VAL A 107 -6.50 8.29 7.45
N ARG A 108 -7.57 7.82 8.11
CA ARG A 108 -8.89 8.48 8.04
C ARG A 108 -8.79 9.94 8.44
N ALA A 109 -8.25 10.22 9.61
CA ALA A 109 -8.10 11.59 10.10
C ALA A 109 -7.18 12.42 9.19
N THR A 110 -6.11 11.82 8.65
CA THR A 110 -5.22 12.50 7.69
C THR A 110 -6.00 12.90 6.44
N LEU A 111 -6.79 12.01 5.85
CA LEU A 111 -7.54 12.29 4.63
C LEU A 111 -8.69 13.29 4.84
N GLU A 112 -9.36 13.23 5.99
CA GLU A 112 -10.39 14.21 6.37
C GLU A 112 -9.78 15.61 6.49
N ARG A 113 -8.61 15.73 7.13
CA ARG A 113 -7.89 17.01 7.23
C ARG A 113 -7.34 17.47 5.88
N VAL A 114 -6.81 16.57 5.03
CA VAL A 114 -6.43 16.91 3.65
C VAL A 114 -7.61 17.49 2.90
N ARG A 115 -8.79 16.87 3.00
CA ARG A 115 -10.00 17.37 2.33
C ARG A 115 -10.46 18.72 2.87
N ALA A 116 -10.31 18.96 4.16
CA ALA A 116 -10.62 20.26 4.78
C ALA A 116 -9.64 21.35 4.35
N ALA A 117 -8.32 21.04 4.34
CA ALA A 117 -7.26 21.97 3.97
C ALA A 117 -7.18 22.24 2.45
N ASN A 118 -7.42 21.20 1.64
CA ASN A 118 -7.44 21.29 0.17
C ASN A 118 -8.64 20.55 -0.42
N PRO A 119 -9.80 21.21 -0.58
CA PRO A 119 -10.98 20.60 -1.18
C PRO A 119 -10.80 20.10 -2.62
N GLN A 120 -9.77 20.59 -3.33
CA GLN A 120 -9.42 20.16 -4.69
C GLN A 120 -8.51 18.93 -4.73
N ALA A 121 -7.99 18.46 -3.58
CA ALA A 121 -7.18 17.26 -3.52
C ALA A 121 -7.97 16.05 -4.04
N ARG A 122 -7.34 15.26 -4.90
CA ARG A 122 -7.95 14.06 -5.48
C ARG A 122 -7.81 12.90 -4.51
N LEU A 123 -8.89 12.52 -3.86
CA LEU A 123 -8.95 11.32 -3.03
C LEU A 123 -9.35 10.12 -3.88
N ARG A 124 -8.46 9.15 -3.99
CA ARG A 124 -8.65 7.95 -4.83
C ARG A 124 -8.52 6.68 -4.02
N HIS A 125 -9.29 5.69 -4.46
CA HIS A 125 -9.17 4.32 -4.01
C HIS A 125 -8.67 3.45 -5.15
N GLY A 126 -7.81 2.48 -4.82
CA GLY A 126 -7.33 1.50 -5.77
C GLY A 126 -6.41 2.06 -6.84
N MET A 127 -6.33 1.34 -7.95
CA MET A 127 -5.53 1.72 -9.10
C MET A 127 -6.29 2.71 -9.99
N GLY A 128 -5.54 3.55 -10.73
CA GLY A 128 -6.13 4.30 -11.83
C GLY A 128 -6.68 3.36 -12.90
N ALA A 129 -7.68 3.83 -13.66
CA ALA A 129 -8.36 3.03 -14.69
C ALA A 129 -7.38 2.41 -15.70
N LEU A 130 -6.35 3.14 -16.13
CA LEU A 130 -5.32 2.62 -17.04
C LEU A 130 -4.52 1.48 -16.40
N GLY A 131 -4.04 1.67 -15.17
CA GLY A 131 -3.27 0.64 -14.47
C GLY A 131 -4.10 -0.62 -14.24
N PHE A 132 -5.39 -0.46 -13.90
CA PHE A 132 -6.32 -1.56 -13.73
C PHE A 132 -6.56 -2.31 -15.05
N ALA A 133 -6.77 -1.59 -16.16
CA ALA A 133 -6.92 -2.17 -17.49
C ALA A 133 -5.67 -2.95 -17.91
N LEU A 134 -4.47 -2.39 -17.69
CA LEU A 134 -3.21 -3.08 -17.96
C LEU A 134 -3.06 -4.37 -17.13
N ALA A 135 -3.43 -4.34 -15.84
CA ALA A 135 -3.39 -5.53 -15.00
C ALA A 135 -4.37 -6.62 -15.47
N LEU A 136 -5.58 -6.24 -15.88
CA LEU A 136 -6.55 -7.17 -16.47
C LEU A 136 -6.05 -7.76 -17.79
N ASN A 137 -5.47 -6.94 -18.68
CA ASN A 137 -4.89 -7.43 -19.93
C ASN A 137 -3.74 -8.40 -19.68
N ALA A 138 -2.85 -8.09 -18.74
CA ALA A 138 -1.75 -8.98 -18.39
C ALA A 138 -2.26 -10.34 -17.86
N LEU A 139 -3.31 -10.32 -17.03
CA LEU A 139 -3.96 -11.54 -16.55
C LEU A 139 -4.59 -12.33 -17.70
N ALA A 140 -5.32 -11.65 -18.61
CA ALA A 140 -5.93 -12.29 -19.77
C ALA A 140 -4.89 -12.96 -20.69
N LEU A 141 -3.78 -12.25 -20.98
CA LEU A 141 -2.68 -12.80 -21.77
C LEU A 141 -2.02 -14.02 -21.10
N LEU A 142 -1.87 -13.98 -19.79
CA LEU A 142 -1.34 -15.11 -19.02
C LEU A 142 -2.27 -16.32 -19.11
N LEU A 143 -3.58 -16.13 -18.98
CA LEU A 143 -4.56 -17.20 -19.10
C LEU A 143 -4.64 -17.78 -20.53
N ILE A 144 -4.59 -16.92 -21.55
CA ILE A 144 -4.56 -17.33 -22.96
C ILE A 144 -3.27 -18.11 -23.26
N GLY A 145 -2.13 -17.59 -22.83
CA GLY A 145 -0.84 -18.27 -23.00
C GLY A 145 -0.80 -19.62 -22.31
N PHE A 146 -1.41 -19.69 -21.11
CA PHE A 146 -1.58 -20.95 -20.38
C PHE A 146 -2.46 -21.95 -21.16
N ALA A 147 -3.65 -21.51 -21.62
CA ALA A 147 -4.56 -22.36 -22.39
C ALA A 147 -3.90 -22.87 -23.68
N TYR A 148 -3.16 -22.01 -24.38
CA TYR A 148 -2.38 -22.38 -25.55
C TYR A 148 -1.30 -23.42 -25.23
N ALA A 149 -0.55 -23.23 -24.14
CA ALA A 149 0.46 -24.17 -23.69
C ALA A 149 -0.13 -25.55 -23.37
N VAL A 150 -1.31 -25.59 -22.70
CA VAL A 150 -2.06 -26.83 -22.42
C VAL A 150 -2.41 -27.53 -23.74
N GLN A 151 -2.92 -26.79 -24.71
CA GLN A 151 -3.33 -27.35 -25.99
C GLN A 151 -2.13 -27.86 -26.84
N ALA A 152 -1.03 -27.09 -26.86
CA ALA A 152 0.13 -27.38 -27.70
C ALA A 152 1.02 -28.50 -27.16
N TYR A 153 1.13 -28.62 -25.85
CA TYR A 153 2.10 -29.53 -25.22
C TYR A 153 1.48 -30.72 -24.48
N GLY A 154 0.14 -30.75 -24.32
CA GLY A 154 -0.63 -31.89 -23.82
C GLY A 154 0.05 -32.68 -22.70
N GLU A 155 0.50 -33.91 -23.00
CA GLU A 155 1.10 -34.82 -22.02
C GLU A 155 2.42 -34.30 -21.41
N ALA A 156 3.17 -33.43 -22.13
CA ALA A 156 4.39 -32.82 -21.61
C ALA A 156 4.15 -31.84 -20.44
N LEU A 157 2.89 -31.45 -20.18
CA LEU A 157 2.51 -30.63 -19.02
C LEU A 157 2.71 -31.33 -17.67
N PHE A 158 2.78 -32.66 -17.66
CA PHE A 158 3.03 -33.41 -16.44
C PHE A 158 4.50 -33.49 -16.02
N THR A 159 5.37 -32.72 -16.69
CA THR A 159 6.75 -32.61 -16.22
C THR A 159 6.80 -31.82 -14.89
N PRO A 160 7.75 -32.15 -13.97
CA PRO A 160 7.86 -31.48 -12.67
C PRO A 160 7.99 -29.95 -12.79
N ARG A 161 8.63 -29.46 -13.85
CA ARG A 161 8.81 -28.01 -14.09
C ARG A 161 7.51 -27.29 -14.41
N VAL A 162 6.67 -27.92 -15.25
CA VAL A 162 5.36 -27.35 -15.61
C VAL A 162 4.40 -27.44 -14.43
N MET A 163 4.41 -28.55 -13.70
CA MET A 163 3.61 -28.71 -12.48
C MET A 163 3.98 -27.67 -11.40
N ALA A 164 5.26 -27.37 -11.24
CA ALA A 164 5.69 -26.30 -10.33
C ALA A 164 5.18 -24.90 -10.80
N GLY A 165 5.21 -24.61 -12.10
CA GLY A 165 4.63 -23.39 -12.66
C GLY A 165 3.11 -23.28 -12.43
N LEU A 166 2.39 -24.38 -12.66
CA LEU A 166 0.95 -24.47 -12.39
C LEU A 166 0.60 -24.25 -10.92
N ALA A 167 1.38 -24.85 -10.03
CA ALA A 167 1.21 -24.65 -8.59
C ALA A 167 1.40 -23.17 -8.22
N LEU A 168 2.43 -22.49 -8.75
CA LEU A 168 2.64 -21.06 -8.52
C LEU A 168 1.46 -20.21 -9.02
N ILE A 169 0.88 -20.54 -10.18
CA ILE A 169 -0.30 -19.86 -10.70
C ILE A 169 -1.51 -20.13 -9.79
N ALA A 170 -1.75 -21.36 -9.41
CA ALA A 170 -2.87 -21.77 -8.56
C ALA A 170 -2.79 -21.09 -7.18
N PHE A 171 -1.61 -20.99 -6.59
CA PHE A 171 -1.42 -20.27 -5.32
C PHE A 171 -1.45 -18.75 -5.46
N GLY A 172 -1.03 -18.20 -6.61
CA GLY A 172 -1.02 -16.77 -6.87
C GLY A 172 -2.37 -16.20 -7.30
N ALA A 173 -3.18 -16.98 -8.01
CA ALA A 173 -4.45 -16.52 -8.58
C ALA A 173 -5.45 -15.99 -7.55
N PRO A 174 -5.71 -16.64 -6.39
CA PRO A 174 -6.62 -16.10 -5.38
C PRO A 174 -6.18 -14.73 -4.86
N ASN A 175 -4.87 -14.56 -4.62
CA ASN A 175 -4.31 -13.29 -4.17
C ASN A 175 -4.44 -12.20 -5.23
N LEU A 176 -4.26 -12.55 -6.49
CA LEU A 176 -4.43 -11.63 -7.62
C LEU A 176 -5.89 -11.22 -7.79
N VAL A 177 -6.85 -12.14 -7.65
CA VAL A 177 -8.29 -11.83 -7.70
C VAL A 177 -8.68 -10.89 -6.57
N VAL A 178 -8.25 -11.17 -5.33
CA VAL A 178 -8.50 -10.28 -4.20
C VAL A 178 -7.88 -8.91 -4.45
N TRP A 179 -6.64 -8.87 -4.92
CA TRP A 179 -5.94 -7.63 -5.23
C TRP A 179 -6.65 -6.80 -6.32
N LEU A 180 -7.11 -7.43 -7.41
CA LEU A 180 -7.88 -6.77 -8.47
C LEU A 180 -9.21 -6.25 -7.94
N ARG A 181 -9.94 -7.06 -7.18
CA ARG A 181 -11.22 -6.68 -6.58
C ARG A 181 -11.08 -5.48 -5.66
N GLU A 182 -10.06 -5.50 -4.80
CA GLU A 182 -9.83 -4.42 -3.84
C GLU A 182 -9.27 -3.14 -4.47
N ASN A 183 -8.52 -3.25 -5.57
CA ASN A 183 -7.98 -2.10 -6.29
C ASN A 183 -8.84 -1.61 -7.47
N ARG A 184 -10.08 -2.10 -7.58
CA ARG A 184 -11.00 -1.69 -8.63
C ARG A 184 -11.24 -0.17 -8.58
N PRO A 185 -11.08 0.56 -9.72
CA PRO A 185 -11.37 2.00 -9.77
C PRO A 185 -12.85 2.29 -9.50
N GLY A 186 -13.14 3.49 -8.98
CA GLY A 186 -14.51 3.96 -8.72
C GLY A 186 -15.10 3.57 -7.37
N ARG A 187 -14.37 2.88 -6.50
CA ARG A 187 -14.78 2.70 -5.10
C ARG A 187 -14.62 4.00 -4.32
N PRO A 188 -15.47 4.26 -3.31
CA PRO A 188 -15.27 5.38 -2.40
C PRO A 188 -13.92 5.24 -1.68
N TRP A 189 -13.27 6.37 -1.42
CA TRP A 189 -11.92 6.40 -0.85
C TRP A 189 -11.82 5.78 0.54
N ASP A 190 -12.90 5.76 1.29
CA ASP A 190 -13.04 5.22 2.64
C ASP A 190 -13.35 3.71 2.69
N ALA A 191 -13.57 3.08 1.54
CA ALA A 191 -13.95 1.66 1.48
C ALA A 191 -12.92 0.67 2.07
N LEU A 192 -11.65 1.10 2.25
CA LEU A 192 -10.59 0.28 2.88
C LEU A 192 -10.27 0.71 4.32
N LEU A 193 -10.92 1.76 4.82
CA LEU A 193 -10.78 2.25 6.18
C LEU A 193 -11.87 1.63 7.07
#